data_7994ceccd612caaab504d698be23f01c
#
_entry.id   7994ceccd612caaab504d698be23f01c
#
_cell.length_a   1.000
_cell.length_b   1.000
_cell.length_c   1.000
_cell.angle_alpha   90.00
_cell.angle_beta   90.00
_cell.angle_gamma   90.00
#
_symmetry.space_group_name_H-M   'P 1'
#
loop_
_entity.id
_entity.type
_entity.pdbx_description
1 polymer ?
#
loop_
_entity_poly.entity_id
_entity_poly.type
_entity_poly.pdbx_seq_one_letter_code
_entity_poly.pdbx_strand_id
1 'polypeptide(L)' 'MTETELSLLKASIDQVVDLETTRGERHLAQILFVFDEGETPDVFYLKVAPGPGGGFVAQGTSGRSLLLTEIAAVRAYRS' A
#
# COMPACT_ATOMS: atom_id res chain seq x y z
N MET A 1 -5.47 -11.31 2.37
CA MET A 1 -4.18 -10.89 2.97
C MET A 1 -3.91 -11.72 4.21
N THR A 2 -2.68 -12.20 4.35
CA THR A 2 -2.26 -13.02 5.48
C THR A 2 -1.74 -12.14 6.62
N GLU A 3 -1.53 -12.73 7.80
CA GLU A 3 -0.91 -12.01 8.92
C GLU A 3 0.51 -11.58 8.59
N THR A 4 1.25 -12.38 7.83
CA THR A 4 2.60 -12.02 7.37
C THR A 4 2.54 -10.79 6.48
N GLU A 5 1.57 -10.72 5.59
CA GLU A 5 1.39 -9.55 4.72
C GLU A 5 0.96 -8.32 5.50
N LEU A 6 0.11 -8.49 6.51
CA LEU A 6 -0.26 -7.36 7.38
C LEU A 6 0.95 -6.85 8.16
N SER A 7 1.80 -7.75 8.65
CA SER A 7 3.03 -7.36 9.33
C SER A 7 3.96 -6.60 8.39
N LEU A 8 4.09 -7.05 7.15
CA LEU A 8 4.89 -6.35 6.14
C LEU A 8 4.33 -4.95 5.89
N LEU A 9 3.01 -4.82 5.76
CA LEU A 9 2.36 -3.55 5.53
C LEU A 9 2.65 -2.57 6.67
N LYS A 10 2.51 -3.02 7.91
CA LYS A 10 2.79 -2.21 9.09
C LYS A 10 4.27 -1.81 9.19
N ALA A 11 5.16 -2.69 8.76
CA ALA A 11 6.60 -2.42 8.79
C ALA A 11 7.05 -1.53 7.63
N SER A 12 6.17 -1.23 6.69
CA SER A 12 6.50 -0.49 5.46
C SER A 12 5.99 0.95 5.48
N ILE A 13 5.72 1.51 6.66
CA ILE A 13 5.32 2.92 6.76
C ILE A 13 6.42 3.78 6.14
N ASP A 14 6.02 4.73 5.31
CA ASP A 14 6.89 5.63 4.51
C ASP A 14 7.67 4.89 3.42
N GLN A 15 7.39 3.62 3.19
CA GLN A 15 8.05 2.85 2.13
C GLN A 15 7.04 2.48 1.05
N VAL A 16 7.55 2.10 -0.13
CA VAL A 16 6.72 1.70 -1.26
C VAL A 16 6.55 0.19 -1.26
N VAL A 17 5.32 -0.26 -1.39
CA VAL A 17 4.98 -1.67 -1.53
C VAL A 17 4.11 -1.87 -2.77
N ASP A 18 4.01 -3.11 -3.22
CA ASP A 18 3.11 -3.52 -4.29
C ASP A 18 1.83 -4.06 -3.63
N LEU A 19 0.72 -3.36 -3.80
CA LEU A 19 -0.59 -3.77 -3.30
C LEU A 19 -1.40 -4.38 -4.43
N GLU A 20 -1.96 -5.55 -4.18
CA GLU A 20 -2.92 -6.16 -5.09
C GLU A 20 -4.29 -6.17 -4.42
N THR A 21 -5.30 -5.64 -5.11
CA THR A 21 -6.66 -5.60 -4.58
C THR A 21 -7.42 -6.88 -4.92
N THR A 22 -8.54 -7.10 -4.23
CA THR A 22 -9.42 -8.23 -4.50
C THR A 22 -10.08 -8.16 -5.88
N ARG A 23 -10.00 -7.00 -6.53
CA ARG A 23 -10.51 -6.82 -7.91
C ARG A 23 -9.45 -7.12 -8.96
N GLY A 24 -8.24 -7.51 -8.53
CA GLY A 24 -7.15 -7.81 -9.45
C GLY A 24 -6.33 -6.60 -9.88
N GLU A 25 -6.58 -5.43 -9.30
CA GLU A 25 -5.78 -4.24 -9.58
C GLU A 25 -4.49 -4.28 -8.76
N ARG A 26 -3.41 -3.77 -9.33
CA ARG A 26 -2.13 -3.67 -8.64
C ARG A 26 -1.68 -2.22 -8.63
N HIS A 27 -1.22 -1.78 -7.46
CA HIS A 27 -0.74 -0.43 -7.26
C HIS A 27 0.60 -0.43 -6.54
N LEU A 28 1.51 0.41 -6.98
CA LEU A 28 2.65 0.77 -6.15
C LEU A 28 2.17 1.86 -5.19
N ALA A 29 2.36 1.64 -3.91
CA ALA A 29 1.80 2.51 -2.87
C ALA A 29 2.86 2.85 -1.85
N GLN A 30 3.00 4.14 -1.56
CA GLN A 30 3.77 4.59 -0.41
C GLN A 30 2.84 4.60 0.79
N ILE A 31 3.11 3.76 1.76
CA ILE A 31 2.23 3.59 2.92
C ILE A 31 2.44 4.75 3.89
N LEU A 32 1.36 5.43 4.22
CA LEU A 32 1.39 6.55 5.15
C LEU A 32 0.93 6.14 6.55
N PHE A 33 -0.10 5.32 6.61
CA PHE A 33 -0.69 4.92 7.89
C PHE A 33 -1.45 3.61 7.72
N VAL A 34 -1.34 2.72 8.70
CA VAL A 34 -2.10 1.47 8.75
C VAL A 34 -2.94 1.49 10.02
N PHE A 35 -4.25 1.43 9.86
CA PHE A 35 -5.19 1.36 10.97
C PHE A 35 -5.83 -0.02 10.95
N ASP A 36 -5.42 -0.87 11.88
CA ASP A 36 -5.84 -2.26 11.91
C ASP A 36 -6.80 -2.59 13.06
N GLU A 37 -7.36 -1.57 13.68
CA GLU A 37 -8.31 -1.71 14.77
C GLU A 37 -9.71 -1.28 14.32
N GLY A 38 -10.73 -1.69 15.08
CA GLY A 38 -12.11 -1.30 14.82
C GLY A 38 -12.78 -2.19 13.79
N GLU A 39 -13.97 -1.77 13.35
CA GLU A 39 -14.81 -2.55 12.45
C GLU A 39 -14.43 -2.39 10.97
N THR A 40 -13.73 -1.30 10.64
CA THR A 40 -13.35 -1.01 9.26
C THR A 40 -11.85 -0.70 9.18
N PRO A 41 -10.99 -1.70 9.45
CA PRO A 41 -9.55 -1.46 9.37
C PRO A 41 -9.15 -1.12 7.93
N ASP A 42 -8.28 -0.12 7.80
CA ASP A 42 -7.87 0.36 6.48
C ASP A 42 -6.39 0.77 6.46
N VAL A 43 -5.92 1.05 5.25
CA VAL A 43 -4.61 1.63 5.02
C VAL A 43 -4.77 2.94 4.26
N PHE A 44 -4.00 3.94 4.65
CA PHE A 44 -3.93 5.21 3.96
C PHE A 44 -2.59 5.30 3.25
N TYR A 45 -2.61 5.60 1.95
CA TYR A 45 -1.42 5.51 1.12
C TYR A 45 -1.45 6.53 -0.01
N LEU A 46 -0.28 6.77 -0.58
CA LEU A 46 -0.13 7.51 -1.83
C LEU A 46 0.15 6.53 -2.96
N LYS A 47 -0.61 6.61 -4.04
CA LYS A 47 -0.31 5.85 -5.24
C LYS A 47 0.89 6.49 -5.91
N VAL A 48 1.90 5.68 -6.24
CA VAL A 48 3.15 6.17 -6.82
C VAL A 48 3.49 5.39 -8.08
N ALA A 49 4.39 5.94 -8.88
CA ALA A 49 4.95 5.28 -10.05
C ALA A 49 6.46 5.49 -10.05
N PRO A 50 7.24 4.56 -10.65
CA PRO A 50 8.67 4.76 -10.78
C PRO A 50 8.97 6.04 -11.58
N GLY A 51 9.89 6.85 -11.06
CA GLY A 51 10.32 8.06 -11.69
C GLY A 51 11.77 7.98 -12.17
N PRO A 52 12.28 9.05 -12.80
CA PRO A 52 13.67 9.08 -13.22
C PRO A 52 14.62 9.04 -12.01
N GLY A 53 15.78 8.42 -12.19
CA GLY A 53 16.78 8.34 -11.14
C GLY A 53 16.53 7.30 -10.07
N GLY A 54 15.59 6.36 -10.28
CA GLY A 54 15.31 5.28 -9.35
C GLY A 54 14.37 5.62 -8.20
N GLY A 55 13.82 6.84 -8.18
CA GLY A 55 12.85 7.27 -7.19
C GLY A 55 11.42 7.02 -7.62
N PHE A 56 10.48 7.54 -6.86
CA PHE A 56 9.05 7.42 -7.13
C PHE A 56 8.40 8.79 -7.23
N VAL A 57 7.35 8.87 -8.03
CA VAL A 57 6.57 10.09 -8.22
C VAL A 57 5.14 9.79 -7.78
N ALA A 58 4.58 10.64 -6.93
CA ALA A 58 3.19 10.49 -6.49
C ALA A 58 2.23 10.69 -7.66
N GLN A 59 1.23 9.82 -7.73
CA GLN A 59 0.17 9.88 -8.73
C GLN A 59 -1.01 10.62 -8.10
N GLY A 60 -1.09 11.93 -8.35
CA GLY A 60 -2.13 12.77 -7.78
C GLY A 60 -1.63 13.50 -6.53
N THR A 61 -2.52 14.33 -5.96
CA THR A 61 -2.18 15.24 -4.86
C THR A 61 -2.77 14.81 -3.52
N SER A 62 -3.62 13.78 -3.51
CA SER A 62 -4.31 13.33 -2.31
C SER A 62 -3.99 11.88 -2.01
N GLY A 63 -3.90 11.55 -0.74
CA GLY A 63 -3.81 10.17 -0.30
C GLY A 63 -5.10 9.42 -0.58
N ARG A 64 -5.00 8.11 -0.56
CA ARG A 64 -6.14 7.20 -0.76
C ARG A 64 -6.24 6.26 0.41
N SER A 65 -7.45 5.78 0.67
CA SER A 65 -7.65 4.75 1.67
C SER A 65 -8.23 3.49 1.02
N LEU A 66 -7.88 2.35 1.59
CA LEU A 66 -8.35 1.05 1.11
C LEU A 66 -8.60 0.19 2.33
N LEU A 67 -9.76 -0.47 2.39
CA LEU A 67 -10.05 -1.39 3.48
C LEU A 67 -9.08 -2.57 3.41
N LEU A 68 -8.61 -3.03 4.57
CA LEU A 68 -7.70 -4.17 4.60
C LEU A 68 -8.32 -5.42 3.99
N THR A 69 -9.66 -5.56 4.09
CA THR A 69 -10.38 -6.67 3.47
C THR A 69 -10.39 -6.61 1.95
N GLU A 70 -10.08 -5.45 1.37
CA GLU A 70 -10.00 -5.28 -0.08
C GLU A 70 -8.61 -5.53 -0.63
N ILE A 71 -7.65 -5.86 0.23
CA ILE A 71 -6.28 -6.17 -0.17
C ILE A 71 -6.13 -7.68 -0.29
N ALA A 72 -5.83 -8.16 -1.49
CA ALA A 72 -5.59 -9.57 -1.73
C ALA A 72 -4.15 -9.97 -1.39
N ALA A 73 -3.17 -9.10 -1.69
CA ALA A 73 -1.77 -9.40 -1.43
C ALA A 73 -0.96 -8.11 -1.23
N VAL A 74 0.10 -8.22 -0.45
CA VAL A 74 1.08 -7.15 -0.23
C VAL A 74 2.47 -7.74 -0.46
N ARG A 75 3.28 -7.06 -1.28
CA ARG A 75 4.65 -7.49 -1.55
C ARG A 75 5.58 -6.31 -1.40
N ALA A 76 6.78 -6.57 -0.87
CA ALA A 76 7.82 -5.54 -0.84
C ALA A 76 8.20 -5.20 -2.29
N TYR A 77 8.30 -3.92 -2.60
CA TYR A 77 8.76 -3.49 -3.92
C TYR A 77 10.28 -3.43 -3.93
N ARG A 78 10.86 -4.04 -4.94
CA ARG A 78 12.30 -4.00 -5.18
C ARG A 78 12.54 -3.45 -6.58
N SER A 79 13.27 -2.40 -6.63
CA SER A 79 13.71 -1.81 -7.90
C SER A 79 14.88 -2.58 -8.49
#